data_48e899f071cff0abdb62c290628562fa
#
_entry.id   48e899f071cff0abdb62c290628562fa
#
_cell.length_a   1.000
_cell.length_b   1.000
_cell.length_c   1.000
_cell.angle_alpha   90.00
_cell.angle_beta   90.00
_cell.angle_gamma   90.00
#
_symmetry.space_group_name_H-M   'P 1'
#
loop_
_entity.id
_entity.type
_entity.pdbx_description
1 polymer ?
#
loop_
_entity_poly.entity_id
_entity_poly.type
_entity_poly.pdbx_seq_one_letter_code
_entity_poly.pdbx_strand_id
1 'polypeptide(L)'
;MLTMLRTLMQSPSIEREIFLYDTFSGMSRPTIEDGAFAITKFEKLKTGIDRSDWCCAEISEVKSVIDRSSYPRDLINFIEGKIEATIPHKKVPEQIALLRIDMDWHEPTLHALKYLYPKLVKGGVLILDDYGHWEGCKAAVDEYFSTNNIRLLMNRIDYTGRIAVKL
;
A
#
# COMPACT_ATOMS: atom_id res chain seq x y z
N MET A 1 -9.63 4.05 2.33
CA MET A 1 -9.71 3.36 3.64
C MET A 1 -11.07 3.50 4.32
N LEU A 2 -11.64 4.70 4.52
CA LEU A 2 -12.93 4.88 5.24
C LEU A 2 -14.06 3.98 4.70
N THR A 3 -14.20 3.85 3.38
CA THR A 3 -15.22 2.97 2.76
C THR A 3 -15.01 1.50 3.14
N MET A 4 -13.76 1.01 3.14
CA MET A 4 -13.44 -0.37 3.56
C MET A 4 -13.86 -0.63 5.02
N LEU A 5 -13.53 0.30 5.93
CA LEU A 5 -13.91 0.19 7.32
C LEU A 5 -15.44 0.16 7.51
N ARG A 6 -16.15 1.06 6.83
CA ARG A 6 -17.63 1.09 6.86
C ARG A 6 -18.26 -0.18 6.29
N THR A 7 -17.63 -0.79 5.27
CA THR A 7 -18.09 -2.08 4.74
C THR A 7 -17.87 -3.20 5.75
N LEU A 8 -16.72 -3.23 6.42
CA LEU A 8 -16.44 -4.19 7.47
C LEU A 8 -17.40 -4.06 8.67
N MET A 9 -17.83 -2.83 9.00
CA MET A 9 -18.83 -2.58 10.04
C MET A 9 -20.21 -3.20 9.76
N GLN A 10 -20.48 -3.58 8.50
CA GLN A 10 -21.72 -4.29 8.15
C GLN A 10 -21.64 -5.79 8.41
N SER A 11 -20.45 -6.30 8.75
CA SER A 11 -20.27 -7.70 9.14
C SER A 11 -20.85 -7.96 10.54
N PRO A 12 -21.43 -9.14 10.80
CA PRO A 12 -21.94 -9.50 12.13
C PRO A 12 -20.83 -9.63 13.19
N SER A 13 -19.58 -9.81 12.78
CA SER A 13 -18.42 -9.81 13.67
C SER A 13 -17.33 -8.87 13.15
N ILE A 14 -16.84 -8.00 14.04
CA ILE A 14 -15.73 -7.06 13.74
C ILE A 14 -14.50 -7.58 14.48
N GLU A 15 -13.72 -8.43 13.80
CA GLU A 15 -12.53 -9.08 14.37
C GLU A 15 -11.26 -8.82 13.55
N ARG A 16 -11.36 -8.02 12.47
CA ARG A 16 -10.23 -7.80 11.55
C ARG A 16 -9.31 -6.72 12.07
N GLU A 17 -8.04 -7.05 12.30
CA GLU A 17 -7.01 -6.03 12.46
C GLU A 17 -6.74 -5.34 11.12
N ILE A 18 -6.56 -4.03 11.19
CA ILE A 18 -6.22 -3.17 10.06
C ILE A 18 -4.79 -2.66 10.28
N PHE A 19 -3.97 -2.78 9.25
CA PHE A 19 -2.58 -2.31 9.25
C PHE A 19 -2.43 -1.22 8.20
N LEU A 20 -2.03 -0.04 8.62
CA LEU A 20 -1.81 1.13 7.78
C LEU A 20 -0.34 1.50 7.83
N TYR A 21 0.39 1.14 6.78
CA TYR A 21 1.78 1.51 6.59
C TYR A 21 1.84 2.74 5.71
N ASP A 22 2.38 3.82 6.21
CA ASP A 22 2.54 5.07 5.46
C ASP A 22 3.66 5.91 6.09
N THR A 23 4.28 6.78 5.32
CA THR A 23 5.23 7.77 5.83
C THR A 23 4.51 8.86 6.63
N PHE A 24 3.23 9.11 6.34
CA PHE A 24 2.42 10.25 6.83
C PHE A 24 3.13 11.60 6.65
N SER A 25 4.00 11.68 5.65
CA SER A 25 4.82 12.86 5.37
C SER A 25 4.99 13.13 3.87
N GLY A 26 4.02 12.64 3.08
CA GLY A 26 4.02 12.73 1.63
C GLY A 26 4.88 11.67 0.94
N MET A 27 4.95 11.75 -0.38
CA MET A 27 5.69 10.79 -1.18
C MET A 27 7.19 10.89 -0.91
N SER A 28 7.84 9.74 -0.78
CA SER A 28 9.29 9.62 -0.69
C SER A 28 9.96 9.89 -2.04
N ARG A 29 11.29 10.02 -2.02
CA ARG A 29 12.08 10.25 -3.23
C ARG A 29 11.97 9.05 -4.18
N PRO A 30 11.56 9.26 -5.44
CA PRO A 30 11.58 8.22 -6.46
C PRO A 30 13.01 7.92 -6.93
N THR A 31 13.20 6.75 -7.52
CA THR A 31 14.44 6.30 -8.13
C THR A 31 14.38 6.37 -9.65
N ILE A 32 15.40 5.89 -10.35
CA ILE A 32 15.44 5.89 -11.81
C ILE A 32 14.39 4.94 -12.40
N GLU A 33 14.04 3.89 -11.68
CA GLU A 33 13.02 2.91 -12.05
C GLU A 33 11.61 3.52 -12.12
N ASP A 34 11.41 4.64 -11.42
CA ASP A 34 10.11 5.33 -11.34
C ASP A 34 9.90 6.35 -12.47
N GLY A 35 10.95 6.57 -13.29
CA GLY A 35 10.91 7.42 -14.46
C GLY A 35 11.17 8.91 -14.20
N ALA A 36 11.54 9.60 -15.26
CA ALA A 36 11.96 11.01 -15.19
C ALA A 36 10.84 11.96 -14.72
N PHE A 37 9.58 11.64 -15.03
CA PHE A 37 8.44 12.45 -14.60
C PHE A 37 8.30 12.47 -13.07
N ALA A 38 8.38 11.30 -12.43
CA ALA A 38 8.30 11.15 -10.98
C ALA A 38 9.42 11.95 -10.29
N ILE A 39 10.67 11.78 -10.76
CA ILE A 39 11.84 12.49 -10.24
C ILE A 39 11.67 14.00 -10.36
N THR A 40 11.28 14.49 -11.55
CA THR A 40 11.11 15.92 -11.80
C THR A 40 10.01 16.52 -10.92
N LYS A 41 8.90 15.82 -10.74
CA LYS A 41 7.78 16.27 -9.92
C LYS A 41 8.15 16.27 -8.43
N PHE A 42 8.85 15.24 -7.94
CA PHE A 42 9.35 15.18 -6.57
C PHE A 42 10.27 16.38 -6.28
N GLU A 43 11.26 16.65 -7.16
CA GLU A 43 12.20 17.75 -6.95
C GLU A 43 11.53 19.13 -6.84
N LYS A 44 10.35 19.31 -7.47
CA LYS A 44 9.56 20.56 -7.37
C LYS A 44 8.75 20.65 -6.07
N LEU A 45 8.36 19.52 -5.47
CA LEU A 45 7.45 19.47 -4.34
C LEU A 45 8.14 18.99 -3.05
N LYS A 46 9.44 18.69 -3.11
CA LYS A 46 10.19 18.22 -1.94
C LYS A 46 10.26 19.27 -0.84
N THR A 47 10.09 18.82 0.38
CA THR A 47 10.23 19.61 1.62
C THR A 47 11.42 19.14 2.46
N GLY A 48 12.11 18.09 2.01
CA GLY A 48 13.30 17.53 2.62
C GLY A 48 14.02 16.57 1.66
N ILE A 49 15.03 15.86 2.18
CA ILE A 49 15.83 14.92 1.36
C ILE A 49 14.94 13.80 0.79
N ASP A 50 13.96 13.34 1.58
CA ASP A 50 13.11 12.19 1.28
C ASP A 50 11.65 12.43 1.74
N ARG A 51 11.20 13.67 1.59
CA ARG A 51 9.86 14.14 1.95
C ARG A 51 9.37 15.15 0.93
N SER A 52 8.07 15.16 0.73
CA SER A 52 7.43 16.13 -0.16
C SER A 52 6.01 16.46 0.31
N ASP A 53 5.48 17.59 -0.15
CA ASP A 53 4.05 17.92 0.02
C ASP A 53 3.17 17.19 -1.00
N TRP A 54 3.77 16.37 -1.85
CA TRP A 54 3.04 15.61 -2.84
C TRP A 54 2.26 14.47 -2.16
N CYS A 55 0.93 14.48 -2.30
CA CYS A 55 0.01 13.51 -1.67
C CYS A 55 0.23 13.36 -0.16
N CYS A 56 0.62 14.46 0.52
CA CYS A 56 0.83 14.44 1.96
C CYS A 56 -0.51 14.42 2.70
N ALA A 57 -0.65 13.48 3.63
CA ALA A 57 -1.72 13.43 4.62
C ALA A 57 -1.10 13.11 5.99
N GLU A 58 -1.14 14.07 6.90
CA GLU A 58 -0.58 13.87 8.25
C GLU A 58 -1.36 12.81 9.03
N ILE A 59 -0.66 12.08 9.89
CA ILE A 59 -1.24 10.99 10.68
C ILE A 59 -2.45 11.43 11.52
N SER A 60 -2.45 12.68 12.00
CA SER A 60 -3.57 13.29 12.74
C SER A 60 -4.83 13.41 11.88
N GLU A 61 -4.68 13.83 10.64
CA GLU A 61 -5.78 13.95 9.67
C GLU A 61 -6.33 12.58 9.31
N VAL A 62 -5.45 11.62 9.02
CA VAL A 62 -5.84 10.24 8.71
C VAL A 62 -6.60 9.62 9.87
N LYS A 63 -6.14 9.79 11.12
CA LYS A 63 -6.84 9.33 12.32
C LYS A 63 -8.23 9.95 12.43
N SER A 64 -8.34 11.27 12.24
CA SER A 64 -9.63 11.97 12.27
C SER A 64 -10.63 11.45 11.24
N VAL A 65 -10.16 11.15 10.02
CA VAL A 65 -11.01 10.55 8.97
C VAL A 65 -11.45 9.14 9.34
N ILE A 66 -10.53 8.33 9.87
CA ILE A 66 -10.79 6.94 10.25
C ILE A 66 -11.78 6.85 11.43
N ASP A 67 -11.69 7.75 12.40
CA ASP A 67 -12.63 7.83 13.54
C ASP A 67 -14.08 8.00 13.10
N ARG A 68 -14.32 8.60 11.94
CA ARG A 68 -15.65 8.73 11.33
C ARG A 68 -16.24 7.38 10.87
N SER A 69 -15.45 6.31 10.86
CA SER A 69 -15.96 4.96 10.55
C SER A 69 -16.64 4.30 11.72
N SER A 70 -16.34 4.73 12.95
CA SER A 70 -16.69 4.05 14.21
C SER A 70 -16.10 2.63 14.32
N TYR A 71 -15.09 2.29 13.52
CA TYR A 71 -14.36 1.02 13.63
C TYR A 71 -13.56 0.98 14.94
N PRO A 72 -13.49 -0.17 15.66
CA PRO A 72 -12.76 -0.27 16.92
C PRO A 72 -11.30 0.17 16.77
N ARG A 73 -10.89 1.14 17.57
CA ARG A 73 -9.56 1.77 17.46
C ARG A 73 -8.41 0.82 17.82
N ASP A 74 -8.64 -0.09 18.73
CA ASP A 74 -7.72 -1.14 19.17
C ASP A 74 -7.37 -2.15 18.05
N LEU A 75 -8.22 -2.24 17.03
CA LEU A 75 -8.00 -3.06 15.85
C LEU A 75 -7.28 -2.30 14.72
N ILE A 76 -6.97 -1.01 14.86
CA ILE A 76 -6.30 -0.22 13.84
C ILE A 76 -4.86 0.06 14.22
N ASN A 77 -3.93 -0.45 13.42
CA ASN A 77 -2.50 -0.28 13.62
C ASN A 77 -1.96 0.75 12.62
N PHE A 78 -1.50 1.89 13.12
CA PHE A 78 -0.78 2.88 12.33
C PHE A 78 0.71 2.60 12.44
N ILE A 79 1.37 2.32 11.33
CA ILE A 79 2.80 2.04 11.28
C ILE A 79 3.48 3.14 10.46
N GLU A 80 3.93 4.16 11.16
CA GLU A 80 4.59 5.33 10.57
C GLU A 80 6.01 5.02 10.16
N GLY A 81 6.36 5.40 8.94
CA GLY A 81 7.69 5.32 8.35
C GLY A 81 7.68 4.67 6.98
N LYS A 82 8.82 4.74 6.29
CA LYS A 82 9.03 4.00 5.04
C LYS A 82 8.81 2.52 5.25
N ILE A 83 8.16 1.85 4.29
CA ILE A 83 7.86 0.42 4.42
C ILE A 83 9.15 -0.41 4.55
N GLU A 84 10.21 -0.03 3.87
CA GLU A 84 11.52 -0.69 3.92
C GLU A 84 12.17 -0.62 5.31
N ALA A 85 11.90 0.45 6.05
CA ALA A 85 12.39 0.63 7.43
C ALA A 85 11.45 0.04 8.49
N THR A 86 10.18 -0.17 8.15
CA THR A 86 9.17 -0.67 9.09
C THR A 86 9.01 -2.18 9.02
N ILE A 87 9.05 -2.77 7.84
CA ILE A 87 8.97 -4.21 7.65
C ILE A 87 10.39 -4.78 7.40
N PRO A 88 10.81 -5.85 8.08
CA PRO A 88 10.01 -6.71 8.98
C PRO A 88 10.07 -6.33 10.47
N HIS A 89 10.61 -5.20 10.83
CA HIS A 89 11.02 -4.85 12.21
C HIS A 89 9.88 -4.37 13.11
N LYS A 90 8.79 -3.86 12.55
CA LYS A 90 7.57 -3.46 13.30
C LYS A 90 6.49 -4.52 13.18
N LYS A 91 5.32 -4.25 13.80
CA LYS A 91 4.18 -5.17 13.76
C LYS A 91 3.79 -5.51 12.33
N VAL A 92 3.85 -6.78 11.96
CA VAL A 92 3.47 -7.33 10.65
C VAL A 92 2.42 -8.41 10.88
N PRO A 93 1.29 -8.40 10.13
CA PRO A 93 0.25 -9.42 10.28
C PRO A 93 0.80 -10.80 9.92
N GLU A 94 0.35 -11.85 10.61
CA GLU A 94 0.70 -13.23 10.27
C GLU A 94 -0.04 -13.73 9.03
N GLN A 95 -1.32 -13.35 8.91
CA GLN A 95 -2.18 -13.69 7.78
C GLN A 95 -2.94 -12.46 7.30
N ILE A 96 -3.05 -12.33 5.98
CA ILE A 96 -3.71 -11.21 5.32
C ILE A 96 -4.86 -11.75 4.47
N ALA A 97 -6.06 -11.24 4.67
CA ALA A 97 -7.21 -11.56 3.82
C ALA A 97 -7.34 -10.60 2.63
N LEU A 98 -6.95 -9.33 2.82
CA LEU A 98 -6.92 -8.31 1.79
C LEU A 98 -5.63 -7.51 1.91
N LEU A 99 -4.85 -7.47 0.86
CA LEU A 99 -3.62 -6.68 0.72
C LEU A 99 -3.83 -5.63 -0.36
N ARG A 100 -3.88 -4.33 0.03
CA ARG A 100 -3.83 -3.21 -0.90
C ARG A 100 -2.45 -2.59 -0.85
N ILE A 101 -1.77 -2.58 -1.98
CA ILE A 101 -0.47 -1.93 -2.18
C ILE A 101 -0.72 -0.64 -2.97
N ASP A 102 -0.30 0.49 -2.38
CA ASP A 102 -0.52 1.85 -2.83
C ASP A 102 0.75 2.63 -2.45
N MET A 103 1.82 2.33 -3.18
CA MET A 103 3.18 2.73 -2.83
C MET A 103 3.85 3.57 -3.94
N ASP A 104 3.19 3.71 -5.09
CA ASP A 104 3.61 4.46 -6.27
C ASP A 104 4.95 3.97 -6.87
N TRP A 105 6.01 3.81 -6.08
CA TRP A 105 7.38 3.57 -6.51
C TRP A 105 7.78 2.10 -6.58
N HIS A 106 8.83 1.81 -7.34
CA HIS A 106 9.37 0.47 -7.54
C HIS A 106 9.81 -0.19 -6.22
N GLU A 107 10.74 0.46 -5.52
CA GLU A 107 11.37 -0.12 -4.32
C GLU A 107 10.36 -0.46 -3.22
N PRO A 108 9.48 0.47 -2.77
CA PRO A 108 8.49 0.17 -1.74
C PRO A 108 7.44 -0.86 -2.21
N THR A 109 7.04 -0.86 -3.49
CA THR A 109 6.13 -1.87 -4.04
C THR A 109 6.76 -3.26 -4.01
N LEU A 110 8.00 -3.39 -4.47
CA LEU A 110 8.74 -4.65 -4.45
C LEU A 110 8.93 -5.16 -3.01
N HIS A 111 9.28 -4.26 -2.09
CA HIS A 111 9.43 -4.58 -0.67
C HIS A 111 8.11 -5.07 -0.06
N ALA A 112 7.02 -4.35 -0.29
CA ALA A 112 5.68 -4.77 0.17
C ALA A 112 5.31 -6.15 -0.35
N LEU A 113 5.50 -6.42 -1.63
CA LEU A 113 5.23 -7.72 -2.23
C LEU A 113 6.08 -8.82 -1.59
N LYS A 114 7.38 -8.59 -1.41
CA LYS A 114 8.31 -9.56 -0.84
C LYS A 114 7.91 -10.02 0.57
N TYR A 115 7.45 -9.12 1.41
CA TYR A 115 7.16 -9.41 2.81
C TYR A 115 5.69 -9.67 3.12
N LEU A 116 4.77 -9.05 2.39
CA LEU A 116 3.34 -9.13 2.68
C LEU A 116 2.57 -10.12 1.77
N TYR A 117 2.96 -10.23 0.49
CA TYR A 117 2.28 -11.16 -0.41
C TYR A 117 2.36 -12.64 0.04
N PRO A 118 3.48 -13.16 0.59
CA PRO A 118 3.52 -14.51 1.14
C PRO A 118 2.48 -14.73 2.24
N LYS A 119 2.15 -13.70 3.02
CA LYS A 119 1.17 -13.72 4.12
C LYS A 119 -0.28 -13.58 3.65
N LEU A 120 -0.50 -13.15 2.42
CA LEU A 120 -1.84 -13.17 1.82
C LEU A 120 -2.31 -14.61 1.73
N VAL A 121 -3.45 -14.91 2.34
CA VAL A 121 -3.97 -16.28 2.37
C VAL A 121 -4.47 -16.72 0.99
N LYS A 122 -4.56 -18.01 0.75
CA LYS A 122 -5.24 -18.56 -0.43
C LYS A 122 -6.69 -18.09 -0.43
N GLY A 123 -7.19 -17.60 -1.57
CA GLY A 123 -8.48 -16.92 -1.68
C GLY A 123 -8.48 -15.46 -1.22
N GLY A 124 -7.36 -14.97 -0.68
CA GLY A 124 -7.19 -13.58 -0.29
C GLY A 124 -7.10 -12.65 -1.50
N VAL A 125 -7.48 -11.40 -1.30
CA VAL A 125 -7.57 -10.39 -2.35
C VAL A 125 -6.31 -9.52 -2.36
N LEU A 126 -5.67 -9.39 -3.51
CA LEU A 126 -4.62 -8.41 -3.80
C LEU A 126 -5.22 -7.25 -4.58
N ILE A 127 -4.96 -6.03 -4.13
CA ILE A 127 -5.26 -4.79 -4.87
C ILE A 127 -3.93 -4.05 -5.07
N LEU A 128 -3.65 -3.69 -6.32
CA LEU A 128 -2.52 -2.86 -6.73
C LEU A 128 -3.09 -1.56 -7.25
N ASP A 129 -2.85 -0.45 -6.55
CA ASP A 129 -3.48 0.83 -6.86
C ASP A 129 -2.87 1.48 -8.11
N ASP A 130 -1.57 1.36 -8.29
CA ASP A 130 -0.77 2.17 -9.18
C ASP A 130 -0.24 1.46 -10.42
N TYR A 131 -0.53 0.17 -10.56
CA TYR A 131 0.03 -0.68 -11.62
C TYR A 131 -0.17 -0.14 -13.04
N GLY A 132 -1.26 0.55 -13.29
CA GLY A 132 -1.59 1.11 -14.61
C GLY A 132 -1.04 2.52 -14.84
N HIS A 133 -0.45 3.15 -13.83
CA HIS A 133 -0.02 4.55 -13.90
C HIS A 133 1.49 4.73 -13.76
N TRP A 134 2.10 4.17 -12.71
CA TRP A 134 3.52 4.33 -12.43
C TRP A 134 4.35 3.19 -12.99
N GLU A 135 5.36 3.55 -13.80
CA GLU A 135 6.28 2.58 -14.42
C GLU A 135 7.01 1.75 -13.37
N GLY A 136 7.46 2.38 -12.27
CA GLY A 136 8.14 1.72 -11.16
C GLY A 136 7.26 0.70 -10.46
N CYS A 137 6.02 1.06 -10.11
CA CYS A 137 5.07 0.13 -9.52
C CYS A 137 4.82 -1.09 -10.44
N LYS A 138 4.58 -0.83 -11.73
CA LYS A 138 4.36 -1.90 -12.71
C LYS A 138 5.58 -2.82 -12.81
N ALA A 139 6.78 -2.25 -12.94
CA ALA A 139 8.02 -3.01 -13.03
C ALA A 139 8.24 -3.90 -11.80
N ALA A 140 8.04 -3.37 -10.60
CA ALA A 140 8.17 -4.11 -9.35
C ALA A 140 7.21 -5.31 -9.26
N VAL A 141 5.96 -5.13 -9.67
CA VAL A 141 4.96 -6.21 -9.67
C VAL A 141 5.33 -7.29 -10.69
N ASP A 142 5.67 -6.90 -11.92
CA ASP A 142 6.04 -7.81 -13.00
C ASP A 142 7.32 -8.59 -12.63
N GLU A 143 8.32 -7.92 -12.05
CA GLU A 143 9.56 -8.54 -11.53
C GLU A 143 9.25 -9.58 -10.45
N TYR A 144 8.49 -9.19 -9.42
CA TYR A 144 8.18 -10.08 -8.30
C TYR A 144 7.40 -11.33 -8.76
N PHE A 145 6.40 -11.16 -9.62
CA PHE A 145 5.59 -12.27 -10.11
C PHE A 145 6.38 -13.20 -11.02
N SER A 146 7.20 -12.65 -11.91
CA SER A 146 8.07 -13.44 -12.78
C SER A 146 9.08 -14.24 -11.97
N THR A 147 9.80 -13.61 -11.05
CA THR A 147 10.85 -14.25 -10.23
C THR A 147 10.28 -15.37 -9.36
N ASN A 148 9.07 -15.23 -8.86
CA ASN A 148 8.43 -16.21 -7.98
C ASN A 148 7.49 -17.18 -8.72
N ASN A 149 7.45 -17.14 -10.07
CA ASN A 149 6.55 -17.96 -10.90
C ASN A 149 5.07 -17.81 -10.51
N ILE A 150 4.66 -16.62 -10.07
CA ILE A 150 3.29 -16.32 -9.69
C ILE A 150 2.47 -16.01 -10.94
N ARG A 151 1.38 -16.75 -11.15
CA ARG A 151 0.44 -16.54 -12.25
C ARG A 151 -0.91 -16.19 -11.68
N LEU A 152 -1.28 -14.90 -11.76
CA LEU A 152 -2.58 -14.41 -11.33
C LEU A 152 -3.30 -13.73 -12.50
N LEU A 153 -4.61 -13.95 -12.56
CA LEU A 153 -5.47 -13.14 -13.42
C LEU A 153 -5.72 -11.80 -12.72
N MET A 154 -5.03 -10.76 -13.17
CA MET A 154 -5.24 -9.41 -12.69
C MET A 154 -6.34 -8.71 -13.47
N ASN A 155 -7.49 -8.49 -12.84
CA ASN A 155 -8.59 -7.75 -13.43
C ASN A 155 -8.34 -6.24 -13.27
N ARG A 156 -8.67 -5.49 -14.32
CA ARG A 156 -8.60 -4.03 -14.30
C ARG A 156 -9.81 -3.48 -13.54
N ILE A 157 -9.56 -2.66 -12.50
CA ILE A 157 -10.58 -1.93 -11.76
C ILE A 157 -10.91 -0.64 -12.52
N ASP A 158 -9.86 0.15 -12.80
CA ASP A 158 -9.91 1.41 -13.51
C ASP A 158 -8.60 1.65 -14.30
N TYR A 159 -8.27 2.91 -14.59
CA TYR A 159 -7.04 3.25 -15.30
C TYR A 159 -5.79 2.78 -14.54
N THR A 160 -5.70 3.01 -13.23
CA THR A 160 -4.53 2.69 -12.41
C THR A 160 -4.63 1.32 -11.76
N GLY A 161 -5.77 0.98 -11.17
CA GLY A 161 -5.96 -0.13 -10.25
C GLY A 161 -6.09 -1.50 -10.91
N ARG A 162 -5.52 -2.50 -10.22
CA ARG A 162 -5.71 -3.94 -10.55
C ARG A 162 -6.15 -4.70 -9.30
N ILE A 163 -6.94 -5.75 -9.51
CA ILE A 163 -7.38 -6.66 -8.46
C ILE A 163 -7.17 -8.11 -8.89
N ALA A 164 -6.73 -8.93 -7.96
CA ALA A 164 -6.57 -10.37 -8.16
C ALA A 164 -6.92 -11.15 -6.90
N VAL A 165 -7.25 -12.44 -7.07
CA VAL A 165 -7.42 -13.39 -5.97
C VAL A 165 -6.22 -14.34 -5.97
N LYS A 166 -5.59 -14.52 -4.81
CA LYS A 166 -4.48 -15.47 -4.65
C LYS A 166 -4.99 -16.91 -4.72
N LEU A 167 -4.43 -17.71 -5.62
CA LEU A 167 -4.79 -19.12 -5.86
C LEU A 167 -4.16 -20.09 -4.86
#